data_9ac1c9cb24d16a3ddd943487a9401fb4
#
_entry.id   9ac1c9cb24d16a3ddd943487a9401fb4
#
_cell.length_a   1.000
_cell.length_b   1.000
_cell.length_c   1.000
_cell.angle_alpha   90.00
_cell.angle_beta   90.00
_cell.angle_gamma   90.00
#
_symmetry.space_group_name_H-M   'P 1'
#
loop_
_entity.id
_entity.type
_entity.pdbx_description
1 polymer ?
#
loop_
_entity_poly.entity_id
_entity_poly.type
_entity_poly.pdbx_seq_one_letter_code
_entity_poly.pdbx_strand_id
1 'polypeptide(L)'
;SAVAFFSVRRRLASGGLSSWRATWFNGEKETRVDIQIPYGRNTLWLDVPEENLIAVVRPPEQGEVIQEEETIREALAHPIGTPRLRELARGKRSVAILVSDISRPSPSYRFLPAILDELEGLPPEQVTVIFGLGTHRPHSLEEQRVLVGDTAFHRARVMDFNPADCVFLGTTRRGTPIEIFRPYLEAELKIATGNVEYHYFAGFSGGAKAVMPGICSRLAVERNHSLMVLPGAQAGELEDNPLRQDIEEVGDRVGIDFLFNVVLNERKEIAAAVAGHRREAYMQGVRLYEKLYRCSTPELADILVVSPGGFPKDINFYQAHKALENVRAGVKDGGSILLLACCQEGIGDPVFESWLLRMDEPERMIERIRQHFVLGGHKAASLARLLQRVHVTLCSTLHPGLVRSIGLEPAPSPQEGLRRLWNQHAPRARVLVVPFGQVVRPAGCISS
;
A
#
# COMPACT_ATOMS: atom_id res chain seq x y z
N SER A 1 -20.79 -9.44 12.15
CA SER A 1 -20.69 -10.12 10.85
C SER A 1 -21.44 -9.31 9.80
N ALA A 2 -20.85 -8.28 9.27
CA ALA A 2 -21.40 -7.55 8.13
C ALA A 2 -20.26 -7.46 7.10
N VAL A 3 -20.08 -8.55 6.35
CA VAL A 3 -19.39 -8.53 5.07
C VAL A 3 -20.32 -7.74 4.15
N ALA A 4 -19.88 -6.56 3.69
CA ALA A 4 -20.62 -5.80 2.71
C ALA A 4 -20.56 -6.51 1.35
N PHE A 5 -21.37 -7.55 1.19
CA PHE A 5 -21.77 -8.06 -0.09
C PHE A 5 -22.72 -7.03 -0.70
N PHE A 6 -22.23 -6.12 -1.50
CA PHE A 6 -23.10 -5.43 -2.45
C PHE A 6 -23.43 -6.40 -3.58
N SER A 7 -24.40 -7.27 -3.30
CA SER A 7 -25.16 -7.95 -4.34
C SER A 7 -25.74 -6.86 -5.23
N VAL A 8 -25.57 -6.98 -6.53
CA VAL A 8 -26.18 -6.14 -7.57
C VAL A 8 -27.71 -6.07 -7.46
N ARG A 9 -28.31 -6.87 -6.60
CA ARG A 9 -29.74 -6.90 -6.33
C ARG A 9 -30.07 -6.15 -5.03
N ARG A 10 -30.57 -4.90 -5.15
CA ARG A 10 -31.20 -4.04 -4.15
C ARG A 10 -30.25 -3.22 -3.24
N ARG A 11 -29.98 -1.99 -3.66
CA ARG A 11 -30.11 -0.71 -2.89
C ARG A 11 -29.57 0.44 -3.73
N LEU A 12 -30.42 1.11 -4.44
CA LEU A 12 -30.20 2.45 -4.96
C LEU A 12 -31.30 3.38 -4.43
N ALA A 13 -31.08 3.86 -3.21
CA ALA A 13 -31.83 4.98 -2.68
C ALA A 13 -30.87 5.73 -1.74
N SER A 14 -30.01 6.55 -2.35
CA SER A 14 -29.32 7.75 -1.83
C SER A 14 -28.00 7.95 -2.57
N GLY A 15 -27.97 8.91 -3.51
CA GLY A 15 -26.75 9.56 -4.01
C GLY A 15 -25.63 8.68 -4.64
N GLY A 16 -25.94 7.54 -5.23
CA GLY A 16 -24.91 6.57 -5.70
C GLY A 16 -24.21 6.99 -7.00
N LEU A 17 -22.89 6.75 -7.05
CA LEU A 17 -21.98 6.96 -8.20
C LEU A 17 -22.20 5.96 -9.37
N SER A 18 -23.36 5.30 -9.46
CA SER A 18 -23.77 4.44 -10.56
C SER A 18 -25.28 4.53 -10.80
N SER A 19 -25.70 4.50 -12.05
CA SER A 19 -27.10 4.54 -12.47
C SER A 19 -27.41 3.41 -13.45
N TRP A 20 -28.67 2.98 -13.46
CA TRP A 20 -29.16 1.91 -14.34
C TRP A 20 -29.87 2.52 -15.54
N ARG A 21 -29.54 2.06 -16.75
CA ARG A 21 -30.26 2.41 -17.95
C ARG A 21 -30.76 1.12 -18.63
N ALA A 22 -32.03 1.10 -19.04
CA ALA A 22 -32.55 0.07 -19.93
C ALA A 22 -32.41 0.57 -21.38
N THR A 23 -31.68 -0.15 -22.21
CA THR A 23 -31.55 0.11 -23.66
C THR A 23 -32.06 -1.12 -24.42
N TRP A 24 -32.53 -0.87 -25.65
CA TRP A 24 -32.94 -1.94 -26.57
C TRP A 24 -31.80 -2.19 -27.55
N PHE A 25 -31.25 -3.37 -27.54
CA PHE A 25 -30.25 -3.81 -28.52
C PHE A 25 -30.69 -5.09 -29.18
N ASN A 26 -30.70 -5.14 -30.51
CA ASN A 26 -31.19 -6.28 -31.30
C ASN A 26 -32.58 -6.83 -30.92
N GLY A 27 -33.47 -5.97 -30.39
CA GLY A 27 -34.82 -6.37 -29.99
C GLY A 27 -34.95 -6.95 -28.59
N GLU A 28 -33.84 -7.07 -27.81
CA GLU A 28 -33.84 -7.49 -26.44
C GLU A 28 -33.59 -6.29 -25.50
N LYS A 29 -34.22 -6.33 -24.33
CA LYS A 29 -34.02 -5.32 -23.27
C LYS A 29 -32.74 -5.62 -22.53
N GLU A 30 -31.68 -4.87 -22.81
CA GLU A 30 -30.41 -4.95 -22.10
C GLU A 30 -30.38 -3.93 -20.97
N THR A 31 -30.10 -4.38 -19.76
CA THR A 31 -29.85 -3.49 -18.63
C THR A 31 -28.37 -3.20 -18.55
N ARG A 32 -28.02 -1.92 -18.51
CA ARG A 32 -26.63 -1.45 -18.43
C ARG A 32 -26.42 -0.62 -17.18
N VAL A 33 -25.19 -0.62 -16.68
CA VAL A 33 -24.77 0.09 -15.46
C VAL A 33 -23.75 1.15 -15.84
N ASP A 34 -24.11 2.41 -15.64
CA ASP A 34 -23.18 3.54 -15.77
C ASP A 34 -22.36 3.68 -14.48
N ILE A 35 -21.04 3.56 -14.58
CA ILE A 35 -20.13 3.57 -13.45
C ILE A 35 -19.22 4.79 -13.54
N GLN A 36 -19.19 5.58 -12.46
CA GLN A 36 -18.27 6.70 -12.32
C GLN A 36 -16.89 6.23 -11.87
N ILE A 37 -15.85 6.70 -12.56
CA ILE A 37 -14.46 6.31 -12.32
C ILE A 37 -13.60 7.57 -12.20
N PRO A 38 -12.88 7.78 -11.09
CA PRO A 38 -11.96 8.89 -10.92
C PRO A 38 -10.81 8.85 -11.94
N TYR A 39 -10.48 10.00 -12.53
CA TYR A 39 -9.44 10.13 -13.55
C TYR A 39 -8.86 11.55 -13.52
N GLY A 40 -7.61 11.70 -13.12
CA GLY A 40 -7.04 13.01 -12.83
C GLY A 40 -7.91 13.78 -11.82
N ARG A 41 -8.24 15.00 -12.13
CA ARG A 41 -9.17 15.82 -11.34
C ARG A 41 -10.63 15.71 -11.80
N ASN A 42 -10.91 14.81 -12.75
CA ASN A 42 -12.21 14.61 -13.37
C ASN A 42 -12.76 13.21 -13.04
N THR A 43 -13.95 12.96 -13.57
CA THR A 43 -14.61 11.65 -13.52
C THR A 43 -14.91 11.21 -14.95
N LEU A 44 -14.58 9.96 -15.28
CA LEU A 44 -15.00 9.31 -16.49
C LEU A 44 -16.21 8.41 -16.22
N TRP A 45 -16.96 8.10 -17.27
CA TRP A 45 -18.06 7.17 -17.21
C TRP A 45 -17.71 5.90 -17.97
N LEU A 46 -18.06 4.77 -17.41
CA LEU A 46 -17.97 3.46 -18.03
C LEU A 46 -19.33 2.81 -18.02
N ASP A 47 -19.77 2.35 -19.17
CA ASP A 47 -21.03 1.66 -19.39
C ASP A 47 -20.76 0.16 -19.54
N VAL A 48 -21.34 -0.67 -18.64
CA VAL A 48 -21.14 -2.13 -18.59
C VAL A 48 -22.48 -2.84 -18.59
N PRO A 49 -22.71 -3.88 -19.44
CA PRO A 49 -23.90 -4.69 -19.33
C PRO A 49 -24.01 -5.37 -17.97
N GLU A 50 -25.21 -5.35 -17.36
CA GLU A 50 -25.42 -5.89 -16.02
C GLU A 50 -25.09 -7.39 -15.95
N GLU A 51 -25.42 -8.15 -16.96
CA GLU A 51 -25.17 -9.60 -17.02
C GLU A 51 -23.68 -9.97 -17.02
N ASN A 52 -22.81 -9.06 -17.54
CA ASN A 52 -21.37 -9.25 -17.55
C ASN A 52 -20.70 -8.72 -16.26
N LEU A 53 -21.35 -7.82 -15.52
CA LEU A 53 -20.76 -7.17 -14.35
C LEU A 53 -20.72 -8.13 -13.16
N ILE A 54 -19.51 -8.44 -12.67
CA ILE A 54 -19.33 -9.19 -11.41
C ILE A 54 -19.70 -8.30 -10.21
N ALA A 55 -19.02 -7.15 -10.12
CA ALA A 55 -19.20 -6.17 -9.06
C ALA A 55 -18.51 -4.85 -9.41
N VAL A 56 -18.90 -3.78 -8.72
CA VAL A 56 -18.13 -2.55 -8.59
C VAL A 56 -17.55 -2.52 -7.19
N VAL A 57 -16.25 -2.73 -7.07
CA VAL A 57 -15.55 -2.82 -5.79
C VAL A 57 -15.10 -1.43 -5.37
N ARG A 58 -15.63 -0.95 -4.26
CA ARG A 58 -15.32 0.35 -3.67
C ARG A 58 -14.94 0.18 -2.21
N PRO A 59 -14.14 1.09 -1.63
CA PRO A 59 -13.98 1.16 -0.19
C PRO A 59 -15.35 1.34 0.48
N PRO A 60 -15.52 0.88 1.72
CA PRO A 60 -16.78 1.07 2.45
C PRO A 60 -17.08 2.57 2.62
N GLU A 61 -18.34 2.96 2.36
CA GLU A 61 -18.81 4.32 2.68
C GLU A 61 -18.73 4.53 4.20
N GLN A 62 -17.98 5.55 4.60
CA GLN A 62 -17.83 5.87 6.01
C GLN A 62 -18.96 6.79 6.46
N GLY A 63 -19.82 6.27 7.33
CA GLY A 63 -20.97 6.98 7.89
C GLY A 63 -20.78 7.56 9.29
N GLU A 64 -19.71 7.18 10.01
CA GLU A 64 -19.52 7.58 11.42
C GLU A 64 -18.37 8.56 11.59
N VAL A 65 -18.55 9.52 12.50
CA VAL A 65 -17.49 10.43 12.95
C VAL A 65 -16.46 9.62 13.72
N ILE A 66 -15.21 9.61 13.24
CA ILE A 66 -14.13 8.89 13.90
C ILE A 66 -13.61 9.73 15.06
N GLN A 67 -13.58 9.13 16.25
CA GLN A 67 -12.98 9.72 17.45
C GLN A 67 -11.52 9.28 17.57
N GLU A 68 -10.64 9.94 16.80
CA GLU A 68 -9.23 9.54 16.69
C GLU A 68 -8.50 9.51 18.05
N GLU A 69 -8.72 10.51 18.89
CA GLU A 69 -8.08 10.59 20.22
C GLU A 69 -8.49 9.43 21.12
N GLU A 70 -9.77 9.07 21.11
CA GLU A 70 -10.27 7.92 21.89
C GLU A 70 -9.69 6.62 21.36
N THR A 71 -9.67 6.45 20.02
CA THR A 71 -9.07 5.28 19.35
C THR A 71 -7.59 5.09 19.72
N ILE A 72 -6.81 6.19 19.76
CA ILE A 72 -5.39 6.16 20.15
C ILE A 72 -5.25 5.81 21.63
N ARG A 73 -6.01 6.45 22.51
CA ARG A 73 -5.95 6.22 23.96
C ARG A 73 -6.36 4.80 24.33
N GLU A 74 -7.40 4.29 23.72
CA GLU A 74 -7.89 2.92 23.93
C GLU A 74 -6.83 1.87 23.56
N ALA A 75 -6.18 2.04 22.40
CA ALA A 75 -5.09 1.15 21.99
C ALA A 75 -3.90 1.16 22.98
N LEU A 76 -3.52 2.32 23.50
CA LEU A 76 -2.44 2.47 24.48
C LEU A 76 -2.84 1.95 25.88
N ALA A 77 -4.12 2.08 26.24
CA ALA A 77 -4.63 1.60 27.52
C ALA A 77 -4.74 0.06 27.55
N HIS A 78 -5.00 -0.58 26.42
CA HIS A 78 -5.22 -2.01 26.29
C HIS A 78 -4.27 -2.64 25.25
N PRO A 79 -2.95 -2.63 25.50
CA PRO A 79 -1.97 -3.16 24.56
C PRO A 79 -2.10 -4.69 24.44
N ILE A 80 -1.86 -5.20 23.26
CA ILE A 80 -1.99 -6.62 22.90
C ILE A 80 -0.67 -7.33 23.20
N GLY A 81 -0.72 -8.39 24.01
CA GLY A 81 0.43 -9.28 24.24
C GLY A 81 1.63 -8.67 24.99
N THR A 82 1.45 -7.53 25.67
CA THR A 82 2.50 -6.88 26.45
C THR A 82 1.90 -5.99 27.54
N PRO A 83 2.64 -5.65 28.63
CA PRO A 83 2.24 -4.61 29.56
C PRO A 83 2.05 -3.24 28.89
N ARG A 84 1.41 -2.31 29.58
CA ARG A 84 1.28 -0.92 29.13
C ARG A 84 2.66 -0.28 28.94
N LEU A 85 2.73 0.65 27.98
CA LEU A 85 3.98 1.33 27.68
C LEU A 85 4.59 2.03 28.92
N ARG A 86 3.77 2.67 29.76
CA ARG A 86 4.19 3.27 31.01
C ARG A 86 4.82 2.28 32.00
N GLU A 87 4.43 1.02 31.95
CA GLU A 87 5.01 -0.03 32.79
C GLU A 87 6.35 -0.50 32.24
N LEU A 88 6.46 -0.63 30.92
CA LEU A 88 7.71 -0.95 30.22
C LEU A 88 8.75 0.15 30.38
N ALA A 89 8.32 1.42 30.47
CA ALA A 89 9.20 2.58 30.63
C ALA A 89 9.78 2.74 32.04
N ARG A 90 9.22 2.05 33.06
CA ARG A 90 9.71 2.16 34.45
C ARG A 90 11.18 1.78 34.57
N GLY A 91 11.97 2.70 35.10
CA GLY A 91 13.41 2.52 35.33
C GLY A 91 14.27 2.58 34.08
N LYS A 92 13.69 2.85 32.91
CA LYS A 92 14.43 3.09 31.67
C LYS A 92 15.01 4.50 31.67
N ARG A 93 16.20 4.63 31.07
CA ARG A 93 16.96 5.90 30.98
C ARG A 93 17.07 6.41 29.56
N SER A 94 16.70 5.60 28.59
CA SER A 94 16.68 5.99 27.17
C SER A 94 15.57 5.28 26.42
N VAL A 95 14.84 6.04 25.59
CA VAL A 95 13.75 5.54 24.74
C VAL A 95 13.98 6.01 23.31
N ALA A 96 13.85 5.11 22.36
CA ALA A 96 13.83 5.44 20.92
C ALA A 96 12.45 5.13 20.34
N ILE A 97 11.87 6.09 19.62
CA ILE A 97 10.58 6.00 18.96
C ILE A 97 10.81 6.15 17.45
N LEU A 98 10.60 5.09 16.69
CA LEU A 98 10.64 5.17 15.23
C LEU A 98 9.35 5.74 14.67
N VAL A 99 9.46 6.71 13.78
CA VAL A 99 8.35 7.31 13.05
C VAL A 99 8.60 7.29 11.54
N SER A 100 7.52 7.38 10.78
CA SER A 100 7.59 7.39 9.32
C SER A 100 8.07 8.73 8.78
N ASP A 101 8.73 8.71 7.63
CA ASP A 101 9.16 9.89 6.89
C ASP A 101 8.00 10.61 6.14
N ILE A 102 8.29 11.77 5.57
CA ILE A 102 7.33 12.62 4.84
C ILE A 102 6.65 11.91 3.65
N SER A 103 7.26 10.85 3.11
CA SER A 103 6.70 10.11 1.98
C SER A 103 5.55 9.16 2.37
N ARG A 104 5.28 9.00 3.67
CA ARG A 104 4.28 8.09 4.20
C ARG A 104 3.05 8.85 4.72
N PRO A 105 1.85 8.27 4.62
CA PRO A 105 0.63 8.91 5.10
C PRO A 105 0.47 8.90 6.63
N SER A 106 1.40 8.32 7.39
CA SER A 106 1.31 8.13 8.83
C SER A 106 1.27 9.47 9.57
N PRO A 107 0.18 9.80 10.30
CA PRO A 107 0.02 11.08 10.96
C PRO A 107 0.67 11.08 12.35
N SER A 108 2.01 11.05 12.41
CA SER A 108 2.75 10.91 13.68
C SER A 108 2.41 12.02 14.67
N TYR A 109 2.15 13.24 14.20
CA TYR A 109 1.76 14.38 15.05
C TYR A 109 0.45 14.17 15.82
N ARG A 110 -0.43 13.23 15.40
CA ARG A 110 -1.69 12.94 16.10
C ARG A 110 -1.55 11.96 17.24
N PHE A 111 -0.66 10.97 17.13
CA PHE A 111 -0.53 9.92 18.12
C PHE A 111 0.72 10.06 19.03
N LEU A 112 1.77 10.76 18.59
CA LEU A 112 2.96 10.96 19.40
C LEU A 112 2.69 11.62 20.77
N PRO A 113 1.82 12.64 20.89
CA PRO A 113 1.49 13.20 22.17
C PRO A 113 1.02 12.15 23.19
N ALA A 114 0.11 11.25 22.79
CA ALA A 114 -0.41 10.20 23.66
C ALA A 114 0.66 9.14 24.01
N ILE A 115 1.56 8.80 23.07
CA ILE A 115 2.72 7.92 23.36
C ILE A 115 3.65 8.58 24.38
N LEU A 116 3.92 9.87 24.24
CA LEU A 116 4.76 10.62 25.20
C LEU A 116 4.10 10.79 26.57
N ASP A 117 2.78 10.78 26.64
CA ASP A 117 2.05 10.76 27.92
C ASP A 117 2.21 9.41 28.66
N GLU A 118 2.34 8.30 27.94
CA GLU A 118 2.71 7.01 28.52
C GLU A 118 4.17 6.95 29.02
N LEU A 119 5.02 7.88 28.55
CA LEU A 119 6.43 8.03 28.96
C LEU A 119 6.63 9.16 29.98
N GLU A 120 5.54 9.64 30.60
CA GLU A 120 5.61 10.70 31.60
C GLU A 120 6.61 10.35 32.73
N GLY A 121 7.46 11.31 33.07
CA GLY A 121 8.55 11.14 34.05
C GLY A 121 9.93 10.93 33.42
N LEU A 122 10.02 10.70 32.13
CA LEU A 122 11.29 10.74 31.39
C LEU A 122 11.56 12.16 30.88
N PRO A 123 12.74 12.73 31.14
CA PRO A 123 13.09 14.03 30.60
C PRO A 123 13.27 13.98 29.05
N PRO A 124 13.03 15.09 28.35
CA PRO A 124 13.07 15.12 26.87
C PRO A 124 14.36 14.57 26.24
N GLU A 125 15.50 14.77 26.89
CA GLU A 125 16.81 14.29 26.43
C GLU A 125 16.97 12.77 26.49
N GLN A 126 16.12 12.07 27.23
CA GLN A 126 16.08 10.61 27.31
C GLN A 126 15.12 9.97 26.30
N VAL A 127 14.30 10.78 25.62
CA VAL A 127 13.37 10.30 24.58
C VAL A 127 13.83 10.81 23.21
N THR A 128 14.10 9.90 22.29
CA THR A 128 14.53 10.25 20.93
C THR A 128 13.49 9.75 19.92
N VAL A 129 12.94 10.65 19.12
CA VAL A 129 12.10 10.35 17.96
C VAL A 129 12.99 10.30 16.74
N ILE A 130 12.99 9.16 16.05
CA ILE A 130 13.86 8.89 14.88
C ILE A 130 13.00 8.68 13.65
N PHE A 131 13.20 9.48 12.62
CA PHE A 131 12.57 9.24 11.31
C PHE A 131 13.25 8.10 10.57
N GLY A 132 12.48 7.07 10.24
CA GLY A 132 12.92 5.96 9.41
C GLY A 132 12.92 6.32 7.93
N LEU A 133 14.05 6.83 7.43
CA LEU A 133 14.19 7.30 6.04
C LEU A 133 14.40 6.18 5.02
N GLY A 134 14.96 5.05 5.45
CA GLY A 134 15.44 4.03 4.49
C GLY A 134 16.45 4.64 3.51
N THR A 135 16.05 4.78 2.24
CA THR A 135 16.88 5.39 1.18
C THR A 135 16.41 6.78 0.75
N HIS A 136 15.44 7.37 1.47
CA HIS A 136 14.92 8.69 1.17
C HIS A 136 15.85 9.80 1.67
N ARG A 137 15.61 11.04 1.21
CA ARG A 137 16.37 12.22 1.63
C ARG A 137 16.11 12.58 3.10
N PRO A 138 17.04 13.22 3.76
CA PRO A 138 16.80 13.86 5.06
C PRO A 138 15.72 14.94 4.98
N HIS A 139 15.10 15.21 6.12
CA HIS A 139 14.14 16.29 6.30
C HIS A 139 14.84 17.62 6.66
N SER A 140 14.18 18.74 6.34
CA SER A 140 14.48 20.00 6.99
C SER A 140 13.95 20.01 8.42
N LEU A 141 14.47 20.91 9.25
CA LEU A 141 14.00 21.03 10.62
C LEU A 141 12.50 21.38 10.71
N GLU A 142 12.03 22.19 9.76
CA GLU A 142 10.61 22.54 9.64
C GLU A 142 9.75 21.31 9.27
N GLU A 143 10.22 20.49 8.32
CA GLU A 143 9.53 19.23 7.96
C GLU A 143 9.46 18.29 9.17
N GLN A 144 10.57 18.13 9.92
CA GLN A 144 10.58 17.31 11.14
C GLN A 144 9.53 17.81 12.13
N ARG A 145 9.49 19.13 12.39
CA ARG A 145 8.54 19.74 13.31
C ARG A 145 7.08 19.54 12.91
N VAL A 146 6.78 19.71 11.62
CA VAL A 146 5.42 19.48 11.08
C VAL A 146 5.01 18.01 11.23
N LEU A 147 5.92 17.08 10.94
CA LEU A 147 5.62 15.64 10.94
C LEU A 147 5.40 15.06 12.34
N VAL A 148 6.13 15.55 13.36
CA VAL A 148 5.94 15.08 14.73
C VAL A 148 4.97 15.95 15.54
N GLY A 149 4.69 17.17 15.09
CA GLY A 149 3.90 18.17 15.79
C GLY A 149 4.69 18.91 16.88
N ASP A 150 4.26 20.13 17.21
CA ASP A 150 4.95 20.99 18.19
C ASP A 150 5.10 20.34 19.55
N THR A 151 4.08 19.67 20.04
CA THR A 151 4.11 18.99 21.33
C THR A 151 5.23 17.97 21.43
N ALA A 152 5.35 17.09 20.46
CA ALA A 152 6.38 16.06 20.45
C ALA A 152 7.78 16.66 20.21
N PHE A 153 7.86 17.69 19.35
CA PHE A 153 9.11 18.38 19.05
C PHE A 153 9.76 19.03 20.26
N HIS A 154 8.96 19.47 21.25
CA HIS A 154 9.45 20.05 22.52
C HIS A 154 9.65 19.01 23.63
N ARG A 155 9.01 17.84 23.53
CA ARG A 155 9.06 16.79 24.58
C ARG A 155 10.05 15.68 24.28
N ALA A 156 10.75 15.71 23.14
CA ALA A 156 11.72 14.70 22.74
C ALA A 156 12.82 15.29 21.87
N ARG A 157 13.94 14.62 21.79
CA ARG A 157 14.94 14.87 20.74
C ARG A 157 14.40 14.31 19.43
N VAL A 158 14.45 15.09 18.36
CA VAL A 158 13.98 14.65 17.02
C VAL A 158 15.16 14.59 16.07
N MET A 159 15.30 13.50 15.32
CA MET A 159 16.39 13.32 14.38
C MET A 159 16.00 12.41 13.20
N ASP A 160 16.70 12.59 12.11
CA ASP A 160 16.65 11.67 10.99
C ASP A 160 17.59 10.48 11.20
N PHE A 161 17.25 9.35 10.59
CA PHE A 161 18.16 8.24 10.38
C PHE A 161 19.39 8.70 9.59
N ASN A 162 20.59 8.33 10.10
CA ASN A 162 21.85 8.56 9.41
C ASN A 162 22.51 7.22 9.03
N PRO A 163 22.59 6.87 7.73
CA PRO A 163 23.16 5.60 7.30
C PRO A 163 24.66 5.45 7.60
N ALA A 164 25.38 6.56 7.86
CA ALA A 164 26.80 6.51 8.23
C ALA A 164 27.03 6.00 9.67
N ASP A 165 26.00 5.98 10.51
CA ASP A 165 26.09 5.51 11.89
C ASP A 165 25.30 4.20 12.12
N CYS A 166 25.49 3.23 11.23
CA CYS A 166 24.93 1.90 11.35
C CYS A 166 25.93 0.92 11.98
N VAL A 167 25.42 0.01 12.79
CA VAL A 167 26.16 -1.09 13.42
C VAL A 167 25.76 -2.39 12.76
N PHE A 168 26.76 -3.19 12.35
CA PHE A 168 26.55 -4.52 11.77
C PHE A 168 26.34 -5.56 12.88
N LEU A 169 25.21 -6.28 12.79
CA LEU A 169 24.79 -7.32 13.76
C LEU A 169 24.81 -8.74 13.19
N GLY A 170 25.30 -8.92 11.95
CA GLY A 170 25.28 -10.18 11.23
C GLY A 170 24.38 -10.14 10.00
N THR A 171 23.95 -11.30 9.54
CA THR A 171 23.10 -11.44 8.33
C THR A 171 21.85 -12.27 8.65
N THR A 172 20.77 -12.02 7.92
CA THR A 172 19.58 -12.88 7.95
C THR A 172 19.87 -14.24 7.26
N ARG A 173 18.99 -15.20 7.43
CA ARG A 173 19.04 -16.49 6.72
C ARG A 173 19.03 -16.34 5.20
N ARG A 174 18.50 -15.23 4.68
CA ARG A 174 18.45 -14.91 3.24
C ARG A 174 19.63 -14.06 2.77
N GLY A 175 20.61 -13.81 3.66
CA GLY A 175 21.84 -13.08 3.35
C GLY A 175 21.69 -11.55 3.34
N THR A 176 20.63 -11.00 3.90
CA THR A 176 20.48 -9.54 4.09
C THR A 176 21.35 -9.10 5.26
N PRO A 177 22.26 -8.13 5.10
CA PRO A 177 23.02 -7.56 6.21
C PRO A 177 22.09 -6.89 7.22
N ILE A 178 22.31 -7.11 8.49
CA ILE A 178 21.59 -6.43 9.58
C ILE A 178 22.48 -5.28 10.04
N GLU A 179 22.35 -4.14 9.39
CA GLU A 179 23.10 -2.91 9.66
C GLU A 179 22.11 -1.85 10.12
N ILE A 180 22.10 -1.56 11.42
CA ILE A 180 21.05 -0.80 12.09
C ILE A 180 21.62 0.45 12.73
N PHE A 181 20.85 1.53 12.70
CA PHE A 181 21.17 2.83 13.29
C PHE A 181 21.49 2.70 14.78
N ARG A 182 22.70 3.12 15.17
CA ARG A 182 23.24 3.00 16.53
C ARG A 182 22.33 3.61 17.61
N PRO A 183 21.80 4.84 17.47
CA PRO A 183 20.95 5.43 18.52
C PRO A 183 19.70 4.61 18.84
N TYR A 184 19.15 3.88 17.86
CA TYR A 184 18.03 2.96 18.13
C TYR A 184 18.49 1.70 18.86
N LEU A 185 19.65 1.14 18.49
CA LEU A 185 20.19 -0.07 19.13
C LEU A 185 20.52 0.15 20.60
N GLU A 186 21.08 1.31 20.93
CA GLU A 186 21.54 1.65 22.27
C GLU A 186 20.41 2.07 23.22
N ALA A 187 19.20 2.31 22.69
CA ALA A 187 18.05 2.62 23.54
C ALA A 187 17.62 1.42 24.38
N GLU A 188 17.34 1.70 25.66
CA GLU A 188 16.86 0.68 26.62
C GLU A 188 15.39 0.30 26.41
N LEU A 189 14.61 1.15 25.72
CA LEU A 189 13.23 0.88 25.32
C LEU A 189 13.04 1.29 23.84
N LYS A 190 12.63 0.35 23.03
CA LYS A 190 12.53 0.47 21.58
C LYS A 190 11.07 0.44 21.14
N ILE A 191 10.58 1.56 20.61
CA ILE A 191 9.20 1.72 20.15
C ILE A 191 9.20 1.89 18.63
N ALA A 192 8.35 1.13 17.94
CA ALA A 192 8.13 1.29 16.51
C ALA A 192 6.72 1.78 16.23
N THR A 193 6.59 2.81 15.39
CA THR A 193 5.27 3.32 14.96
C THR A 193 5.12 3.32 13.46
N GLY A 194 3.90 3.48 12.97
CA GLY A 194 3.59 3.57 11.54
C GLY A 194 2.13 3.30 11.23
N ASN A 195 1.81 3.19 9.94
CA ASN A 195 0.49 2.81 9.46
C ASN A 195 0.50 1.43 8.80
N VAL A 196 -0.58 0.70 8.93
CA VAL A 196 -0.83 -0.56 8.23
C VAL A 196 -1.64 -0.28 6.97
N GLU A 197 -1.11 -0.67 5.82
CA GLU A 197 -1.76 -0.61 4.51
C GLU A 197 -1.16 -1.67 3.58
N TYR A 198 -1.83 -2.03 2.49
CA TYR A 198 -1.25 -2.94 1.49
C TYR A 198 0.07 -2.41 0.94
N HIS A 199 1.03 -3.31 0.83
CA HIS A 199 2.33 -3.01 0.24
C HIS A 199 2.65 -4.04 -0.85
N TYR A 200 2.85 -3.57 -2.07
CA TYR A 200 2.84 -4.38 -3.30
C TYR A 200 3.84 -5.55 -3.34
N PHE A 201 4.92 -5.54 -2.55
CA PHE A 201 5.84 -6.68 -2.42
C PHE A 201 6.07 -7.16 -0.98
N ALA A 202 5.84 -6.34 0.04
CA ALA A 202 6.07 -6.71 1.44
C ALA A 202 4.79 -7.17 2.17
N GLY A 203 3.72 -7.42 1.42
CA GLY A 203 2.42 -7.74 1.97
C GLY A 203 1.70 -6.51 2.50
N PHE A 204 2.17 -6.01 3.64
CA PHE A 204 1.67 -4.79 4.28
C PHE A 204 2.82 -3.91 4.77
N SER A 205 2.52 -2.61 4.99
CA SER A 205 3.36 -1.68 5.74
C SER A 205 3.22 -1.89 7.26
N GLY A 206 3.91 -1.08 8.06
CA GLY A 206 3.88 -1.20 9.51
C GLY A 206 4.71 -2.37 10.08
N GLY A 207 4.60 -2.60 11.38
CA GLY A 207 5.35 -3.64 12.06
C GLY A 207 6.86 -3.43 11.99
N ALA A 208 7.60 -4.50 11.81
CA ALA A 208 9.07 -4.50 11.69
C ALA A 208 9.60 -3.67 10.49
N LYS A 209 8.72 -3.22 9.58
CA LYS A 209 9.12 -2.30 8.50
C LYS A 209 9.60 -0.94 9.00
N ALA A 210 9.26 -0.53 10.20
CA ALA A 210 9.85 0.66 10.81
C ALA A 210 11.36 0.52 11.02
N VAL A 211 11.83 -0.70 11.25
CA VAL A 211 13.26 -1.05 11.37
C VAL A 211 13.86 -1.35 10.00
N MET A 212 13.36 -2.35 9.28
CA MET A 212 13.79 -2.73 7.93
C MET A 212 12.67 -2.39 6.93
N PRO A 213 12.83 -1.40 6.06
CA PRO A 213 14.05 -0.67 5.69
C PRO A 213 14.33 0.62 6.49
N GLY A 214 13.44 1.06 7.41
CA GLY A 214 13.39 2.42 7.95
C GLY A 214 14.72 2.97 8.46
N ILE A 215 15.47 2.18 9.22
CA ILE A 215 16.73 2.59 9.86
C ILE A 215 17.90 1.64 9.54
N CYS A 216 17.88 1.03 8.35
CA CYS A 216 18.91 0.12 7.87
C CYS A 216 19.79 0.79 6.80
N SER A 217 21.02 0.28 6.66
CA SER A 217 21.91 0.72 5.61
C SER A 217 21.32 0.52 4.20
N ARG A 218 21.82 1.28 3.24
CA ARG A 218 21.41 1.14 1.85
C ARG A 218 21.62 -0.28 1.31
N LEU A 219 22.75 -0.90 1.64
CA LEU A 219 23.05 -2.28 1.22
C LEU A 219 22.01 -3.27 1.78
N ALA A 220 21.64 -3.14 3.05
CA ALA A 220 20.60 -3.96 3.68
C ALA A 220 19.25 -3.80 2.96
N VAL A 221 18.85 -2.56 2.66
CA VAL A 221 17.62 -2.27 1.93
C VAL A 221 17.63 -2.90 0.53
N GLU A 222 18.72 -2.73 -0.23
CA GLU A 222 18.86 -3.28 -1.58
C GLU A 222 18.79 -4.81 -1.59
N ARG A 223 19.45 -5.47 -0.63
CA ARG A 223 19.42 -6.94 -0.50
C ARG A 223 18.04 -7.46 -0.12
N ASN A 224 17.37 -6.87 0.89
CA ASN A 224 16.01 -7.22 1.23
C ASN A 224 15.07 -7.00 0.04
N HIS A 225 15.13 -5.84 -0.61
CA HIS A 225 14.24 -5.50 -1.71
C HIS A 225 14.47 -6.37 -2.95
N SER A 226 15.67 -6.93 -3.16
CA SER A 226 15.91 -7.88 -4.24
C SER A 226 15.06 -9.16 -4.12
N LEU A 227 14.58 -9.50 -2.91
CA LEU A 227 13.70 -10.64 -2.67
C LEU A 227 12.29 -10.45 -3.24
N MET A 228 11.92 -9.24 -3.67
CA MET A 228 10.60 -8.94 -4.24
C MET A 228 10.27 -9.72 -5.52
N VAL A 229 11.29 -10.23 -6.21
CA VAL A 229 11.10 -11.05 -7.43
C VAL A 229 10.77 -12.51 -7.12
N LEU A 230 10.88 -12.93 -5.87
CA LEU A 230 10.57 -14.30 -5.47
C LEU A 230 9.04 -14.52 -5.40
N PRO A 231 8.57 -15.75 -5.63
CA PRO A 231 7.17 -16.12 -5.38
C PRO A 231 6.76 -15.76 -3.95
N GLY A 232 5.50 -15.35 -3.75
CA GLY A 232 4.99 -14.91 -2.45
C GLY A 232 5.23 -13.42 -2.14
N ALA A 233 6.21 -12.77 -2.75
CA ALA A 233 6.44 -11.34 -2.56
C ALA A 233 5.35 -10.51 -3.28
N GLN A 234 4.20 -10.32 -2.61
CA GLN A 234 3.03 -9.64 -3.17
C GLN A 234 2.21 -8.94 -2.09
N ALA A 235 1.32 -8.02 -2.53
CA ALA A 235 0.44 -7.31 -1.63
C ALA A 235 -0.48 -8.29 -0.87
N GLY A 236 -0.66 -8.04 0.44
CA GLY A 236 -1.53 -8.82 1.30
C GLY A 236 -1.00 -10.20 1.70
N GLU A 237 0.19 -10.61 1.25
CA GLU A 237 0.83 -11.86 1.63
C GLU A 237 1.88 -11.62 2.73
N LEU A 238 1.79 -12.35 3.83
CA LEU A 238 2.73 -12.24 4.96
C LEU A 238 3.48 -13.54 5.21
N GLU A 239 2.76 -14.67 5.26
CA GLU A 239 3.31 -15.96 5.70
C GLU A 239 4.29 -16.54 4.68
N ASP A 240 3.86 -16.61 3.41
CA ASP A 240 4.67 -17.13 2.30
C ASP A 240 5.49 -16.06 1.57
N ASN A 241 5.58 -14.86 2.16
CA ASN A 241 6.31 -13.74 1.57
C ASN A 241 7.77 -13.73 2.02
N PRO A 242 8.72 -14.12 1.15
CA PRO A 242 10.14 -14.24 1.53
C PRO A 242 10.76 -12.92 1.96
N LEU A 243 10.35 -11.81 1.34
CA LEU A 243 10.82 -10.48 1.69
C LEU A 243 10.28 -10.06 3.06
N ARG A 244 9.01 -10.37 3.35
CA ARG A 244 8.42 -10.08 4.66
C ARG A 244 9.04 -10.92 5.77
N GLN A 245 9.28 -12.19 5.53
CA GLN A 245 9.97 -13.08 6.49
C GLN A 245 11.36 -12.53 6.85
N ASP A 246 12.09 -12.00 5.86
CA ASP A 246 13.41 -11.40 6.06
C ASP A 246 13.32 -10.10 6.90
N ILE A 247 12.31 -9.26 6.67
CA ILE A 247 12.00 -8.08 7.51
C ILE A 247 11.71 -8.49 8.96
N GLU A 248 10.90 -9.53 9.14
CA GLU A 248 10.55 -10.02 10.49
C GLU A 248 11.78 -10.59 11.21
N GLU A 249 12.68 -11.27 10.51
CA GLU A 249 13.93 -11.76 11.09
C GLU A 249 14.82 -10.61 11.57
N VAL A 250 14.91 -9.51 10.80
CA VAL A 250 15.62 -8.31 11.24
C VAL A 250 14.95 -7.72 12.50
N GLY A 251 13.63 -7.59 12.50
CA GLY A 251 12.87 -7.09 13.64
C GLY A 251 13.06 -7.96 14.92
N ASP A 252 13.16 -9.29 14.76
CA ASP A 252 13.45 -10.20 15.88
C ASP A 252 14.84 -9.99 16.49
N ARG A 253 15.85 -9.79 15.64
CA ARG A 253 17.22 -9.64 16.07
C ARG A 253 17.52 -8.27 16.69
N VAL A 254 16.86 -7.23 16.18
CA VAL A 254 17.06 -5.83 16.65
C VAL A 254 16.25 -5.54 17.90
N GLY A 255 15.09 -6.14 18.01
CA GLY A 255 14.11 -5.92 19.07
C GLY A 255 13.20 -4.71 18.81
N ILE A 256 11.93 -4.90 19.09
CA ILE A 256 10.89 -3.88 19.18
C ILE A 256 10.11 -4.22 20.45
N ASP A 257 10.29 -3.42 21.50
CA ASP A 257 9.68 -3.69 22.81
C ASP A 257 8.20 -3.32 22.85
N PHE A 258 7.82 -2.29 22.04
CA PHE A 258 6.45 -1.85 21.92
C PHE A 258 6.16 -1.36 20.50
N LEU A 259 5.07 -1.82 19.93
CA LEU A 259 4.55 -1.38 18.63
C LEU A 259 3.34 -0.47 18.83
N PHE A 260 3.24 0.58 18.03
CA PHE A 260 2.03 1.36 17.84
C PHE A 260 1.77 1.55 16.36
N ASN A 261 0.70 0.98 15.83
CA ASN A 261 0.34 1.14 14.44
C ASN A 261 -1.11 1.65 14.28
N VAL A 262 -1.32 2.46 13.26
CA VAL A 262 -2.64 2.99 12.90
C VAL A 262 -3.13 2.43 11.57
N VAL A 263 -4.43 2.33 11.42
CA VAL A 263 -5.11 2.09 10.16
C VAL A 263 -5.84 3.37 9.80
N LEU A 264 -5.56 3.88 8.60
CA LEU A 264 -6.15 5.13 8.14
C LEU A 264 -7.33 4.86 7.22
N ASN A 265 -8.32 5.75 7.26
CA ASN A 265 -9.37 5.79 6.27
C ASN A 265 -8.94 6.57 5.01
N GLU A 266 -9.84 6.75 4.05
CA GLU A 266 -9.57 7.48 2.80
C GLU A 266 -9.32 8.98 3.01
N ARG A 267 -9.84 9.54 4.11
CA ARG A 267 -9.62 10.94 4.50
C ARG A 267 -8.33 11.13 5.28
N LYS A 268 -7.52 10.06 5.44
CA LYS A 268 -6.31 10.04 6.28
C LYS A 268 -6.59 10.25 7.77
N GLU A 269 -7.79 9.93 8.23
CA GLU A 269 -8.16 9.88 9.64
C GLU A 269 -7.81 8.51 10.22
N ILE A 270 -7.51 8.44 11.51
CA ILE A 270 -7.17 7.19 12.20
C ILE A 270 -8.46 6.40 12.47
N ALA A 271 -8.77 5.46 11.60
CA ALA A 271 -9.94 4.60 11.71
C ALA A 271 -9.79 3.49 12.75
N ALA A 272 -8.55 3.06 13.00
CA ALA A 272 -8.21 2.12 14.05
C ALA A 272 -6.77 2.31 14.49
N ALA A 273 -6.46 1.92 15.72
CA ALA A 273 -5.11 1.87 16.26
C ALA A 273 -4.89 0.54 16.99
N VAL A 274 -3.66 0.06 16.98
CA VAL A 274 -3.22 -1.13 17.72
C VAL A 274 -1.90 -0.83 18.41
N ALA A 275 -1.75 -1.34 19.61
CA ALA A 275 -0.54 -1.17 20.41
C ALA A 275 -0.14 -2.49 21.09
N GLY A 276 1.13 -2.67 21.41
CA GLY A 276 1.58 -3.82 22.19
C GLY A 276 2.73 -4.61 21.56
N HIS A 277 2.68 -5.94 21.70
CA HIS A 277 3.69 -6.86 21.21
C HIS A 277 3.83 -6.77 19.68
N ARG A 278 5.05 -6.65 19.18
CA ARG A 278 5.36 -6.31 17.81
C ARG A 278 4.66 -7.18 16.75
N ARG A 279 4.47 -8.49 17.00
CA ARG A 279 3.79 -9.40 16.06
C ARG A 279 2.28 -9.44 16.29
N GLU A 280 1.84 -9.57 17.54
CA GLU A 280 0.42 -9.75 17.87
C GLU A 280 -0.39 -8.50 17.58
N ALA A 281 0.10 -7.32 18.02
CA ALA A 281 -0.52 -6.05 17.70
C ALA A 281 -0.48 -5.75 16.20
N TYR A 282 0.64 -6.06 15.52
CA TYR A 282 0.73 -5.91 14.08
C TYR A 282 -0.30 -6.76 13.33
N MET A 283 -0.41 -8.04 13.67
CA MET A 283 -1.39 -8.94 13.04
C MET A 283 -2.83 -8.51 13.28
N GLN A 284 -3.11 -7.92 14.46
CA GLN A 284 -4.42 -7.32 14.71
C GLN A 284 -4.66 -6.08 13.82
N GLY A 285 -3.65 -5.23 13.64
CA GLY A 285 -3.70 -4.10 12.71
C GLY A 285 -3.97 -4.54 11.28
N VAL A 286 -3.31 -5.62 10.84
CA VAL A 286 -3.55 -6.22 9.51
C VAL A 286 -4.99 -6.71 9.38
N ARG A 287 -5.52 -7.44 10.36
CA ARG A 287 -6.92 -7.89 10.36
C ARG A 287 -7.92 -6.74 10.29
N LEU A 288 -7.66 -5.65 11.04
CA LEU A 288 -8.50 -4.45 11.01
C LEU A 288 -8.44 -3.77 9.63
N TYR A 289 -7.24 -3.67 9.04
CA TYR A 289 -7.07 -3.11 7.70
C TYR A 289 -7.79 -3.96 6.65
N GLU A 290 -7.62 -5.29 6.67
CA GLU A 290 -8.30 -6.19 5.75
C GLU A 290 -9.83 -6.13 5.89
N LYS A 291 -10.34 -6.01 7.12
CA LYS A 291 -11.78 -5.82 7.36
C LYS A 291 -12.34 -4.59 6.65
N LEU A 292 -11.53 -3.52 6.52
CA LEU A 292 -11.92 -2.28 5.84
C LEU A 292 -11.71 -2.34 4.32
N TYR A 293 -10.64 -2.99 3.85
CA TYR A 293 -10.16 -2.79 2.48
C TYR A 293 -10.05 -4.07 1.63
N ARG A 294 -10.18 -5.24 2.24
CA ARG A 294 -10.28 -6.50 1.49
C ARG A 294 -11.70 -6.67 0.98
N CYS A 295 -11.83 -6.75 -0.32
CA CYS A 295 -13.11 -6.99 -0.97
C CYS A 295 -13.10 -8.38 -1.60
N SER A 296 -13.92 -9.29 -1.06
CA SER A 296 -14.12 -10.59 -1.70
C SER A 296 -14.97 -10.43 -2.95
N THR A 297 -14.54 -11.04 -4.04
CA THR A 297 -15.33 -11.12 -5.28
C THR A 297 -15.79 -12.57 -5.46
N PRO A 298 -17.02 -12.79 -5.99
CA PRO A 298 -17.55 -14.15 -6.13
C PRO A 298 -16.77 -15.00 -7.12
N GLU A 299 -16.06 -14.35 -8.06
CA GLU A 299 -15.24 -15.02 -9.07
C GLU A 299 -14.11 -14.09 -9.54
N LEU A 300 -13.10 -14.64 -10.22
CA LEU A 300 -12.07 -13.87 -10.92
C LEU A 300 -12.64 -13.33 -12.23
N ALA A 301 -12.23 -12.11 -12.57
CA ALA A 301 -12.64 -11.45 -13.79
C ALA A 301 -11.88 -11.95 -15.02
N ASP A 302 -12.56 -11.97 -16.17
CA ASP A 302 -11.92 -12.05 -17.49
C ASP A 302 -11.35 -10.68 -17.88
N ILE A 303 -12.10 -9.61 -17.55
CA ILE A 303 -11.71 -8.21 -17.74
C ILE A 303 -11.82 -7.47 -16.41
N LEU A 304 -10.73 -6.87 -15.95
CA LEU A 304 -10.71 -6.03 -14.77
C LEU A 304 -10.48 -4.58 -15.18
N VAL A 305 -11.41 -3.69 -14.85
CA VAL A 305 -11.27 -2.24 -15.07
C VAL A 305 -10.85 -1.58 -13.77
N VAL A 306 -9.74 -0.85 -13.78
CA VAL A 306 -9.21 -0.21 -12.57
C VAL A 306 -8.82 1.24 -12.81
N SER A 307 -9.12 2.10 -11.82
CA SER A 307 -8.48 3.40 -11.64
C SER A 307 -7.68 3.42 -10.34
N PRO A 308 -6.54 4.12 -10.30
CA PRO A 308 -5.82 4.37 -9.05
C PRO A 308 -6.65 5.12 -7.99
N GLY A 309 -7.68 5.86 -8.44
CA GLY A 309 -8.54 6.71 -7.61
C GLY A 309 -8.39 8.20 -7.91
N GLY A 310 -7.93 8.55 -9.13
CA GLY A 310 -7.75 9.93 -9.58
C GLY A 310 -6.53 10.64 -8.96
N PHE A 311 -6.48 11.96 -9.10
CA PHE A 311 -5.40 12.80 -8.57
C PHE A 311 -5.33 12.75 -7.03
N PRO A 312 -4.13 12.68 -6.44
CA PRO A 312 -2.80 12.61 -7.06
C PRO A 312 -2.31 11.17 -7.36
N LYS A 313 -3.13 10.14 -7.18
CA LYS A 313 -2.74 8.74 -7.29
C LYS A 313 -2.47 8.30 -8.74
N ASP A 314 -2.97 9.05 -9.72
CA ASP A 314 -2.78 8.83 -11.15
C ASP A 314 -2.01 9.97 -11.85
N ILE A 315 -1.28 10.78 -11.09
CA ILE A 315 -0.52 11.92 -11.61
C ILE A 315 0.52 11.51 -12.65
N ASN A 316 1.12 10.33 -12.48
CA ASN A 316 2.04 9.70 -13.42
C ASN A 316 1.90 8.17 -13.39
N PHE A 317 2.52 7.50 -14.35
CA PHE A 317 2.43 6.04 -14.46
C PHE A 317 3.13 5.32 -13.30
N TYR A 318 4.21 5.90 -12.74
CA TYR A 318 4.89 5.36 -11.57
C TYR A 318 3.98 5.22 -10.35
N GLN A 319 3.07 6.17 -10.16
CA GLN A 319 2.07 6.08 -9.10
C GLN A 319 0.91 5.16 -9.50
N ALA A 320 0.41 5.28 -10.72
CA ALA A 320 -0.72 4.50 -11.23
C ALA A 320 -0.46 2.98 -11.21
N HIS A 321 0.78 2.56 -11.49
CA HIS A 321 1.21 1.16 -11.45
C HIS A 321 0.87 0.45 -10.13
N LYS A 322 0.81 1.15 -9.00
CA LYS A 322 0.45 0.56 -7.70
C LYS A 322 -0.96 -0.07 -7.72
N ALA A 323 -1.87 0.52 -8.49
CA ALA A 323 -3.22 -0.03 -8.61
C ALA A 323 -3.21 -1.40 -9.34
N LEU A 324 -2.38 -1.56 -10.37
CA LEU A 324 -2.22 -2.85 -11.05
C LEU A 324 -1.78 -3.94 -10.09
N GLU A 325 -0.79 -3.64 -9.24
CA GLU A 325 -0.27 -4.58 -8.25
C GLU A 325 -1.32 -5.01 -7.21
N ASN A 326 -2.15 -4.07 -6.78
CA ASN A 326 -3.18 -4.37 -5.79
C ASN A 326 -4.31 -5.23 -6.36
N VAL A 327 -4.68 -5.01 -7.64
CA VAL A 327 -5.85 -5.69 -8.23
C VAL A 327 -5.52 -6.98 -8.97
N ARG A 328 -4.24 -7.29 -9.20
CA ARG A 328 -3.81 -8.44 -10.01
C ARG A 328 -4.37 -9.80 -9.57
N ALA A 329 -4.75 -9.92 -8.29
CA ALA A 329 -5.36 -11.14 -7.76
C ALA A 329 -6.85 -11.28 -8.12
N GLY A 330 -7.49 -10.23 -8.65
CA GLY A 330 -8.90 -10.22 -9.05
C GLY A 330 -9.14 -10.63 -10.51
N VAL A 331 -8.10 -10.88 -11.29
CA VAL A 331 -8.17 -11.22 -12.72
C VAL A 331 -7.59 -12.62 -12.97
N LYS A 332 -8.20 -13.37 -13.88
CA LYS A 332 -7.74 -14.71 -14.33
C LYS A 332 -6.39 -14.61 -15.05
N ASP A 333 -5.62 -15.70 -15.06
CA ASP A 333 -4.50 -15.85 -15.97
C ASP A 333 -5.00 -15.86 -17.41
N GLY A 334 -4.34 -15.13 -18.31
CA GLY A 334 -4.81 -14.88 -19.66
C GLY A 334 -5.91 -13.82 -19.76
N GLY A 335 -6.37 -13.26 -18.64
CA GLY A 335 -7.33 -12.16 -18.62
C GLY A 335 -6.73 -10.81 -19.00
N SER A 336 -7.55 -9.77 -18.94
CA SER A 336 -7.15 -8.41 -19.33
C SER A 336 -7.43 -7.39 -18.22
N ILE A 337 -6.56 -6.38 -18.11
CA ILE A 337 -6.75 -5.22 -17.23
C ILE A 337 -6.86 -3.96 -18.08
N LEU A 338 -7.94 -3.19 -17.88
CA LEU A 338 -8.07 -1.82 -18.39
C LEU A 338 -7.72 -0.84 -17.28
N LEU A 339 -6.54 -0.25 -17.35
CA LEU A 339 -6.10 0.79 -16.43
C LEU A 339 -6.53 2.17 -16.92
N LEU A 340 -7.27 2.89 -16.10
CA LEU A 340 -7.73 4.25 -16.35
C LEU A 340 -6.95 5.21 -15.46
N ALA A 341 -5.91 5.86 -16.01
CA ALA A 341 -5.01 6.72 -15.26
C ALA A 341 -4.55 7.91 -16.10
N CYS A 342 -4.74 9.12 -15.59
CA CYS A 342 -4.46 10.35 -16.35
C CYS A 342 -2.99 10.45 -16.79
N CYS A 343 -2.05 10.21 -15.88
CA CYS A 343 -0.59 10.25 -16.13
C CYS A 343 -0.11 11.58 -16.74
N GLN A 344 -0.67 12.72 -16.28
CA GLN A 344 -0.36 14.05 -16.83
C GLN A 344 1.11 14.45 -16.71
N GLU A 345 1.86 13.85 -15.77
CA GLU A 345 3.30 14.04 -15.58
C GLU A 345 4.13 12.87 -16.15
N GLY A 346 3.64 12.22 -17.19
CA GLY A 346 4.38 11.18 -17.90
C GLY A 346 4.56 9.89 -17.09
N ILE A 347 5.74 9.28 -17.24
CA ILE A 347 6.11 8.06 -16.51
C ILE A 347 6.41 8.37 -15.04
N GLY A 348 7.01 9.51 -14.72
CA GLY A 348 7.17 10.04 -13.37
C GLY A 348 8.45 9.64 -12.62
N ASP A 349 9.25 8.72 -13.13
CA ASP A 349 10.55 8.34 -12.57
C ASP A 349 11.53 7.97 -13.70
N PRO A 350 12.69 8.64 -13.82
CA PRO A 350 13.61 8.43 -14.94
C PRO A 350 14.22 7.02 -15.00
N VAL A 351 14.46 6.41 -13.85
CA VAL A 351 15.00 5.03 -13.79
C VAL A 351 13.93 4.04 -14.23
N PHE A 352 12.72 4.18 -13.71
CA PHE A 352 11.58 3.36 -14.12
C PHE A 352 11.34 3.47 -15.63
N GLU A 353 11.30 4.69 -16.17
CA GLU A 353 11.13 4.94 -17.60
C GLU A 353 12.23 4.29 -18.44
N SER A 354 13.51 4.49 -18.07
CA SER A 354 14.64 3.91 -18.80
C SER A 354 14.63 2.37 -18.82
N TRP A 355 14.08 1.76 -17.78
CA TRP A 355 13.90 0.31 -17.71
C TRP A 355 12.71 -0.14 -18.56
N LEU A 356 11.58 0.55 -18.50
CA LEU A 356 10.39 0.25 -19.30
C LEU A 356 10.67 0.32 -20.81
N LEU A 357 11.43 1.33 -21.25
CA LEU A 357 11.80 1.50 -22.67
C LEU A 357 12.77 0.43 -23.19
N ARG A 358 13.29 -0.43 -22.32
CA ARG A 358 14.16 -1.57 -22.67
C ARG A 358 13.46 -2.91 -22.38
N MET A 359 12.14 -2.93 -22.30
CA MET A 359 11.35 -4.11 -21.99
C MET A 359 11.10 -4.94 -23.29
N ASP A 360 12.18 -5.40 -23.91
CA ASP A 360 12.08 -6.25 -25.09
C ASP A 360 11.57 -7.64 -24.73
N GLU A 361 11.99 -8.16 -23.55
CA GLU A 361 11.63 -9.47 -23.02
C GLU A 361 11.40 -9.37 -21.51
N PRO A 362 10.19 -9.68 -21.00
CA PRO A 362 9.87 -9.61 -19.57
C PRO A 362 10.81 -10.44 -18.68
N GLU A 363 11.26 -11.62 -19.17
CA GLU A 363 12.16 -12.51 -18.45
C GLU A 363 13.53 -11.88 -18.20
N ARG A 364 14.07 -11.19 -19.19
CA ARG A 364 15.36 -10.46 -19.05
C ARG A 364 15.26 -9.32 -18.05
N MET A 365 14.12 -8.65 -17.99
CA MET A 365 13.87 -7.60 -17.00
C MET A 365 13.90 -8.16 -15.58
N ILE A 366 13.24 -9.29 -15.37
CA ILE A 366 13.18 -9.98 -14.08
C ILE A 366 14.58 -10.48 -13.68
N GLU A 367 15.32 -11.09 -14.60
CA GLU A 367 16.68 -11.58 -14.32
C GLU A 367 17.65 -10.42 -14.00
N ARG A 368 17.56 -9.33 -14.74
CA ARG A 368 18.38 -8.13 -14.49
C ARG A 368 18.18 -7.56 -13.09
N ILE A 369 16.94 -7.51 -12.56
CA ILE A 369 16.70 -7.01 -11.21
C ILE A 369 17.14 -7.99 -10.12
N ARG A 370 17.17 -9.30 -10.42
CA ARG A 370 17.73 -10.32 -9.52
C ARG A 370 19.23 -10.13 -9.33
N GLN A 371 19.94 -9.86 -10.42
CA GLN A 371 21.40 -9.70 -10.39
C GLN A 371 21.79 -8.35 -9.81
N HIS A 372 21.07 -7.28 -10.17
CA HIS A 372 21.37 -5.91 -9.73
C HIS A 372 20.05 -5.20 -9.37
N PHE A 373 19.78 -5.11 -8.08
CA PHE A 373 18.64 -4.33 -7.62
C PHE A 373 18.87 -2.84 -7.90
N VAL A 374 17.90 -2.21 -8.58
CA VAL A 374 17.88 -0.78 -8.86
C VAL A 374 16.52 -0.21 -8.47
N LEU A 375 16.54 0.81 -7.61
CA LEU A 375 15.31 1.52 -7.24
C LEU A 375 14.70 2.17 -8.50
N GLY A 376 13.41 2.00 -8.73
CA GLY A 376 12.76 2.33 -10.00
C GLY A 376 12.71 1.12 -10.95
N GLY A 377 13.83 0.46 -11.23
CA GLY A 377 13.90 -0.75 -12.06
C GLY A 377 13.08 -1.92 -11.51
N HIS A 378 12.98 -2.03 -10.20
CA HIS A 378 12.13 -3.04 -9.55
C HIS A 378 10.64 -2.94 -9.92
N LYS A 379 10.12 -1.73 -10.18
CA LYS A 379 8.74 -1.55 -10.65
C LYS A 379 8.56 -2.01 -12.09
N ALA A 380 9.56 -1.79 -12.95
CA ALA A 380 9.55 -2.30 -14.31
C ALA A 380 9.54 -3.83 -14.32
N ALA A 381 10.34 -4.46 -13.47
CA ALA A 381 10.34 -5.92 -13.30
C ALA A 381 8.99 -6.46 -12.75
N SER A 382 8.34 -5.70 -11.86
CA SER A 382 6.99 -6.05 -11.37
C SER A 382 5.95 -5.98 -12.48
N LEU A 383 5.98 -4.92 -13.30
CA LEU A 383 5.12 -4.82 -14.49
C LEU A 383 5.40 -5.96 -15.48
N ALA A 384 6.68 -6.27 -15.75
CA ALA A 384 7.07 -7.38 -16.61
C ALA A 384 6.44 -8.71 -16.14
N ARG A 385 6.47 -9.00 -14.84
CA ARG A 385 5.82 -10.19 -14.27
C ARG A 385 4.29 -10.19 -14.44
N LEU A 386 3.67 -9.03 -14.33
CA LEU A 386 2.23 -8.90 -14.55
C LEU A 386 1.88 -9.19 -16.01
N LEU A 387 2.65 -8.64 -16.96
CA LEU A 387 2.43 -8.81 -18.40
C LEU A 387 2.64 -10.25 -18.89
N GLN A 388 3.36 -11.10 -18.15
CA GLN A 388 3.43 -12.54 -18.42
C GLN A 388 2.10 -13.29 -18.16
N ARG A 389 1.23 -12.69 -17.33
CA ARG A 389 -0.04 -13.31 -16.91
C ARG A 389 -1.26 -12.71 -17.56
N VAL A 390 -1.25 -11.40 -17.80
CA VAL A 390 -2.43 -10.65 -18.25
C VAL A 390 -2.06 -9.61 -19.30
N HIS A 391 -3.02 -9.26 -20.15
CA HIS A 391 -2.92 -8.14 -21.06
C HIS A 391 -3.31 -6.84 -20.35
N VAL A 392 -2.53 -5.77 -20.55
CA VAL A 392 -2.83 -4.47 -19.93
C VAL A 392 -3.08 -3.42 -21.00
N THR A 393 -4.27 -2.84 -20.97
CA THR A 393 -4.66 -1.69 -21.79
C THR A 393 -4.67 -0.44 -20.91
N LEU A 394 -4.07 0.65 -21.38
CA LEU A 394 -3.99 1.92 -20.66
C LEU A 394 -4.78 3.02 -21.39
N CYS A 395 -5.75 3.58 -20.69
CA CYS A 395 -6.40 4.83 -21.08
C CYS A 395 -5.74 5.97 -20.30
N SER A 396 -4.99 6.84 -20.98
CA SER A 396 -4.22 7.92 -20.35
C SER A 396 -4.03 9.11 -21.30
N THR A 397 -3.38 10.17 -20.83
CA THR A 397 -2.92 11.29 -21.66
C THR A 397 -1.55 11.05 -22.29
N LEU A 398 -0.91 9.92 -22.02
CA LEU A 398 0.38 9.57 -22.62
C LEU A 398 0.24 9.37 -24.14
N HIS A 399 1.31 9.74 -24.86
CA HIS A 399 1.35 9.49 -26.29
C HIS A 399 1.21 7.98 -26.59
N PRO A 400 0.32 7.57 -27.52
CA PRO A 400 0.08 6.15 -27.80
C PRO A 400 1.34 5.35 -28.16
N GLY A 401 2.31 5.97 -28.83
CA GLY A 401 3.61 5.36 -29.14
C GLY A 401 4.41 5.01 -27.88
N LEU A 402 4.42 5.90 -26.88
CA LEU A 402 5.08 5.65 -25.59
C LEU A 402 4.38 4.51 -24.84
N VAL A 403 3.05 4.46 -24.84
CA VAL A 403 2.29 3.37 -24.21
C VAL A 403 2.66 2.02 -24.83
N ARG A 404 2.77 1.93 -26.17
CA ARG A 404 3.21 0.70 -26.84
C ARG A 404 4.67 0.34 -26.53
N SER A 405 5.56 1.32 -26.49
CA SER A 405 6.99 1.07 -26.23
C SER A 405 7.27 0.52 -24.82
N ILE A 406 6.33 0.67 -23.89
CA ILE A 406 6.41 0.11 -22.52
C ILE A 406 5.61 -1.19 -22.36
N GLY A 407 5.19 -1.83 -23.47
CA GLY A 407 4.52 -3.12 -23.47
C GLY A 407 3.01 -3.08 -23.18
N LEU A 408 2.37 -1.90 -23.26
CA LEU A 408 0.94 -1.73 -22.99
C LEU A 408 0.17 -1.35 -24.27
N GLU A 409 -1.13 -1.64 -24.28
CA GLU A 409 -2.03 -1.23 -25.36
C GLU A 409 -2.69 0.12 -25.03
N PRO A 410 -2.60 1.16 -25.90
CA PRO A 410 -3.27 2.43 -25.66
C PRO A 410 -4.76 2.36 -26.01
N ALA A 411 -5.60 2.91 -25.14
CA ALA A 411 -7.02 3.14 -25.41
C ALA A 411 -7.33 4.64 -25.42
N PRO A 412 -8.12 5.13 -26.41
CA PRO A 412 -8.46 6.55 -26.51
C PRO A 412 -9.55 6.97 -25.53
N SER A 413 -10.33 6.02 -25.00
CA SER A 413 -11.36 6.25 -24.00
C SER A 413 -11.64 4.95 -23.22
N PRO A 414 -12.27 5.04 -22.02
CA PRO A 414 -12.64 3.86 -21.23
C PRO A 414 -13.53 2.90 -22.02
N GLN A 415 -14.55 3.43 -22.70
CA GLN A 415 -15.52 2.62 -23.43
C GLN A 415 -14.91 1.91 -24.64
N GLU A 416 -14.03 2.59 -25.37
CA GLU A 416 -13.33 1.98 -26.50
C GLU A 416 -12.32 0.92 -26.02
N GLY A 417 -11.62 1.18 -24.90
CA GLY A 417 -10.74 0.20 -24.28
C GLY A 417 -11.50 -1.06 -23.88
N LEU A 418 -12.62 -0.92 -23.16
CA LEU A 418 -13.47 -2.03 -22.77
C LEU A 418 -14.01 -2.80 -23.97
N ARG A 419 -14.49 -2.09 -25.03
CA ARG A 419 -14.99 -2.70 -26.26
C ARG A 419 -13.93 -3.55 -26.96
N ARG A 420 -12.67 -3.07 -27.04
CA ARG A 420 -11.56 -3.83 -27.63
C ARG A 420 -11.26 -5.09 -26.86
N LEU A 421 -11.23 -4.98 -25.52
CA LEU A 421 -11.02 -6.14 -24.67
C LEU A 421 -12.16 -7.15 -24.78
N TRP A 422 -13.41 -6.69 -24.90
CA TRP A 422 -14.54 -7.60 -25.15
C TRP A 422 -14.39 -8.41 -26.43
N ASN A 423 -13.91 -7.79 -27.49
CA ASN A 423 -13.68 -8.48 -28.75
C ASN A 423 -12.56 -9.54 -28.68
N GLN A 424 -11.68 -9.44 -27.71
CA GLN A 424 -10.61 -10.43 -27.45
C GLN A 424 -11.08 -11.58 -26.56
N HIS A 425 -12.13 -11.38 -25.78
CA HIS A 425 -12.74 -12.36 -24.90
C HIS A 425 -14.09 -12.85 -25.46
N ALA A 426 -14.67 -13.86 -24.81
CA ALA A 426 -15.98 -14.35 -25.18
C ALA A 426 -17.08 -13.29 -24.90
N PRO A 427 -18.24 -13.31 -25.61
CA PRO A 427 -19.33 -12.35 -25.39
C PRO A 427 -19.85 -12.29 -23.96
N ARG A 428 -19.68 -13.37 -23.19
CA ARG A 428 -20.05 -13.48 -21.76
C ARG A 428 -18.88 -13.19 -20.81
N ALA A 429 -17.84 -12.50 -21.28
CA ALA A 429 -16.71 -12.13 -20.44
C ALA A 429 -17.18 -11.42 -19.16
N ARG A 430 -16.65 -11.85 -18.03
CA ARG A 430 -17.00 -11.31 -16.71
C ARG A 430 -16.15 -10.10 -16.39
N VAL A 431 -16.77 -9.00 -16.00
CA VAL A 431 -16.14 -7.71 -15.78
C VAL A 431 -16.17 -7.33 -14.29
N LEU A 432 -15.01 -7.04 -13.73
CA LEU A 432 -14.87 -6.47 -12.40
C LEU A 432 -14.40 -5.02 -12.54
N VAL A 433 -15.06 -4.09 -11.83
CA VAL A 433 -14.69 -2.66 -11.86
C VAL A 433 -14.20 -2.21 -10.49
N VAL A 434 -13.01 -1.59 -10.45
CA VAL A 434 -12.34 -1.15 -9.21
C VAL A 434 -11.95 0.33 -9.34
N PRO A 435 -12.85 1.27 -8.99
CA PRO A 435 -12.59 2.71 -9.14
C PRO A 435 -11.47 3.28 -8.25
N PHE A 436 -11.06 2.55 -7.20
CA PHE A 436 -10.06 2.98 -6.21
C PHE A 436 -9.01 1.89 -5.95
N GLY A 437 -8.36 1.41 -7.00
CA GLY A 437 -7.45 0.26 -6.97
C GLY A 437 -6.18 0.44 -6.13
N GLN A 438 -5.80 1.66 -5.75
CA GLN A 438 -4.70 1.83 -4.78
C GLN A 438 -5.11 1.59 -3.32
N VAL A 439 -6.40 1.53 -3.03
CA VAL A 439 -6.91 1.40 -1.67
C VAL A 439 -7.48 0.00 -1.42
N VAL A 440 -8.28 -0.51 -2.37
CA VAL A 440 -8.93 -1.81 -2.22
C VAL A 440 -8.17 -2.92 -2.93
N ARG A 441 -8.28 -4.14 -2.40
CA ARG A 441 -7.74 -5.34 -3.01
C ARG A 441 -8.86 -6.35 -3.23
N PRO A 442 -9.28 -6.58 -4.47
CA PRO A 442 -10.19 -7.68 -4.77
C PRO A 442 -9.44 -9.00 -4.58
N ALA A 443 -10.08 -9.92 -3.86
CA ALA A 443 -9.60 -11.28 -3.70
C ALA A 443 -10.70 -12.22 -4.17
N GLY A 444 -10.38 -13.21 -5.00
CA GLY A 444 -11.32 -14.28 -5.33
C GLY A 444 -11.80 -14.99 -4.07
N CYS A 445 -13.00 -15.58 -4.08
CA CYS A 445 -13.45 -16.44 -3.02
C CYS A 445 -12.38 -17.51 -2.76
N ILE A 446 -11.79 -17.49 -1.57
CA ILE A 446 -11.20 -18.70 -1.03
C ILE A 446 -12.41 -19.59 -0.73
N SER A 447 -12.63 -20.63 -1.55
CA SER A 447 -13.52 -21.71 -1.18
C SER A 447 -13.07 -22.21 0.19
N SER A 448 -13.90 -21.91 1.20
CA SER A 448 -13.77 -22.41 2.57
C SER A 448 -13.83 -23.92 2.60
#